data_735b3f68e7e5610e39cc9dcf75bc73d8
#
_entry.id   735b3f68e7e5610e39cc9dcf75bc73d8
#
_cell.length_a   1.000
_cell.length_b   1.000
_cell.length_c   1.000
_cell.angle_alpha   90.00
_cell.angle_beta   90.00
_cell.angle_gamma   90.00
#
_symmetry.space_group_name_H-M   'P 1'
#
loop_
_entity.id
_entity.type
_entity.pdbx_description
1 polymer ?
#
loop_
_entity_poly.entity_id
_entity_poly.type
_entity_poly.pdbx_seq_one_letter_code
_entity_poly.pdbx_strand_id
1 'polypeptide(L)'
;TNRSIFSVDDAMKFNLSGGDNAWDCTQYLNIWVCNLEGGTLGYATQPGDPADVDGVVIQYNALGRIGNLQSNFNKGRTATHEIAHWLGLKHIWGDTDCGDDHIFDTPQQYGYNNGCPSFPHLSTCSPNGNGDMFMNFMDYTNDACMNLFTNGQKLKMRALFALNGPRNSFLNSTACDSVTESGAALPTEVTPVV
;
A
#
# COMPACT_ATOMS: atom_id res chain seq x y z
N THR A 1 -5.93 -10.67 -18.32
CA THR A 1 -7.08 -9.74 -18.28
C THR A 1 -7.43 -9.29 -19.71
N ASN A 2 -8.70 -9.12 -20.00
CA ASN A 2 -9.17 -8.62 -21.31
C ASN A 2 -9.29 -7.08 -21.34
N ARG A 3 -8.81 -6.41 -20.33
CA ARG A 3 -8.93 -4.95 -20.14
C ARG A 3 -7.55 -4.33 -20.01
N SER A 4 -7.27 -3.28 -20.76
CA SER A 4 -5.96 -2.62 -20.83
C SER A 4 -5.78 -1.50 -19.81
N ILE A 5 -6.88 -0.98 -19.25
CA ILE A 5 -6.89 0.09 -18.26
C ILE A 5 -8.11 -0.05 -17.33
N PHE A 6 -7.94 0.28 -16.07
CA PHE A 6 -8.98 0.22 -15.04
C PHE A 6 -9.16 1.58 -14.37
N SER A 7 -10.40 1.91 -14.07
CA SER A 7 -10.76 3.01 -13.16
C SER A 7 -10.54 2.59 -11.70
N VAL A 8 -10.58 3.54 -10.77
CA VAL A 8 -10.53 3.26 -9.33
C VAL A 8 -11.95 2.88 -8.86
N ASP A 9 -12.43 1.71 -9.30
CA ASP A 9 -13.80 1.20 -9.10
C ASP A 9 -13.84 -0.29 -8.72
N ASP A 10 -12.71 -0.86 -8.33
CA ASP A 10 -12.52 -2.28 -7.99
C ASP A 10 -12.78 -3.29 -9.12
N ALA A 11 -13.04 -2.86 -10.35
CA ALA A 11 -13.29 -3.77 -11.48
C ALA A 11 -12.14 -4.77 -11.72
N MET A 12 -10.88 -4.39 -11.42
CA MET A 12 -9.71 -5.28 -11.52
C MET A 12 -9.74 -6.44 -10.53
N LYS A 13 -10.58 -6.38 -9.51
CA LYS A 13 -10.71 -7.40 -8.47
C LYS A 13 -11.75 -8.47 -8.82
N PHE A 14 -12.35 -8.42 -10.02
CA PHE A 14 -13.40 -9.35 -10.43
C PHE A 14 -13.18 -9.87 -11.85
N ASN A 15 -13.19 -11.20 -12.00
CA ASN A 15 -13.07 -11.87 -13.29
C ASN A 15 -14.13 -11.41 -14.31
N LEU A 16 -15.36 -11.20 -13.85
CA LEU A 16 -16.48 -10.77 -14.70
C LEU A 16 -16.29 -9.36 -15.26
N SER A 17 -15.46 -8.53 -14.60
CA SER A 17 -15.12 -7.16 -15.03
C SER A 17 -13.80 -7.09 -15.80
N GLY A 18 -13.20 -8.24 -16.12
CA GLY A 18 -11.93 -8.32 -16.86
C GLY A 18 -10.69 -8.29 -15.96
N GLY A 19 -10.87 -8.38 -14.65
CA GLY A 19 -9.83 -8.50 -13.64
C GLY A 19 -9.56 -9.93 -13.20
N ASP A 20 -9.25 -10.11 -11.93
CA ASP A 20 -9.05 -11.43 -11.31
C ASP A 20 -9.60 -11.42 -9.87
N ASN A 21 -10.31 -12.47 -9.48
CA ASN A 21 -10.94 -12.56 -8.17
C ASN A 21 -9.89 -12.65 -7.05
N ALA A 22 -10.23 -12.12 -5.87
CA ALA A 22 -9.40 -12.29 -4.68
C ALA A 22 -9.21 -13.77 -4.33
N TRP A 23 -8.01 -14.10 -3.87
CA TRP A 23 -7.76 -15.33 -3.15
C TRP A 23 -8.20 -15.17 -1.69
N ASP A 24 -8.25 -16.26 -0.95
CA ASP A 24 -8.66 -16.27 0.45
C ASP A 24 -7.88 -15.24 1.28
N CYS A 25 -8.54 -14.15 1.62
CA CYS A 25 -7.96 -13.03 2.37
C CYS A 25 -7.59 -13.38 3.82
N THR A 26 -7.91 -14.58 4.30
CA THR A 26 -7.45 -15.09 5.60
C THR A 26 -6.07 -15.73 5.53
N GLN A 27 -5.61 -16.03 4.31
CA GLN A 27 -4.33 -16.69 4.03
C GLN A 27 -3.38 -15.84 3.19
N TYR A 28 -3.91 -14.97 2.33
CA TYR A 28 -3.14 -14.21 1.34
C TYR A 28 -3.43 -12.70 1.44
N LEU A 29 -2.38 -11.90 1.32
CA LEU A 29 -2.52 -10.52 0.89
C LEU A 29 -2.68 -10.49 -0.63
N ASN A 30 -3.84 -10.11 -1.12
CA ASN A 30 -4.08 -9.94 -2.54
C ASN A 30 -3.43 -8.66 -3.06
N ILE A 31 -2.73 -8.74 -4.18
CA ILE A 31 -2.11 -7.58 -4.84
C ILE A 31 -2.48 -7.62 -6.32
N TRP A 32 -3.30 -6.66 -6.75
CA TRP A 32 -3.63 -6.48 -8.17
C TRP A 32 -2.69 -5.45 -8.78
N VAL A 33 -2.01 -5.84 -9.84
CA VAL A 33 -1.10 -4.97 -10.58
C VAL A 33 -1.70 -4.72 -11.94
N CYS A 34 -2.08 -3.48 -12.23
CA CYS A 34 -2.78 -3.13 -13.46
C CYS A 34 -2.45 -1.70 -13.91
N ASN A 35 -2.95 -1.31 -15.06
CA ASN A 35 -2.88 0.07 -15.53
C ASN A 35 -4.09 0.83 -14.99
N LEU A 36 -3.83 1.78 -14.08
CA LEU A 36 -4.86 2.65 -13.48
C LEU A 36 -4.95 3.97 -14.26
N GLU A 37 -6.16 4.43 -14.49
CA GLU A 37 -6.41 5.76 -15.08
C GLU A 37 -6.23 6.87 -14.03
N GLY A 38 -6.23 8.13 -14.51
CA GLY A 38 -6.25 9.31 -13.64
C GLY A 38 -4.96 9.62 -12.89
N GLY A 39 -3.86 8.90 -13.15
CA GLY A 39 -2.57 9.13 -12.46
C GLY A 39 -2.49 8.53 -11.07
N THR A 40 -3.46 7.72 -10.66
CA THR A 40 -3.44 6.97 -9.40
C THR A 40 -2.30 5.96 -9.41
N LEU A 41 -1.47 5.95 -8.37
CA LEU A 41 -0.36 5.02 -8.22
C LEU A 41 -0.76 3.72 -7.52
N GLY A 42 -1.76 3.78 -6.67
CA GLY A 42 -2.32 2.63 -5.97
C GLY A 42 -3.45 3.02 -5.04
N TYR A 43 -4.06 2.03 -4.44
CA TYR A 43 -5.00 2.17 -3.34
C TYR A 43 -5.16 0.84 -2.60
N ALA A 44 -5.67 0.88 -1.38
CA ALA A 44 -5.85 -0.29 -0.53
C ALA A 44 -7.23 -0.32 0.13
N THR A 45 -7.70 -1.52 0.46
CA THR A 45 -8.80 -1.70 1.40
C THR A 45 -8.32 -1.47 2.83
N GLN A 46 -9.27 -1.14 3.70
CA GLN A 46 -9.01 -1.00 5.13
C GLN A 46 -9.30 -2.32 5.88
N PRO A 47 -8.73 -2.52 7.07
CA PRO A 47 -9.06 -3.67 7.90
C PRO A 47 -10.57 -3.74 8.21
N GLY A 48 -11.23 -4.82 7.80
CA GLY A 48 -12.67 -5.01 7.98
C GLY A 48 -13.52 -4.78 6.73
N ASP A 49 -12.91 -4.35 5.63
CA ASP A 49 -13.57 -4.29 4.33
C ASP A 49 -13.97 -5.70 3.82
N PRO A 50 -14.91 -5.80 2.85
CA PRO A 50 -15.34 -7.08 2.31
C PRO A 50 -14.18 -7.96 1.79
N ALA A 51 -14.28 -9.26 2.07
CA ALA A 51 -13.22 -10.22 1.77
C ALA A 51 -12.92 -10.37 0.27
N ASP A 52 -13.91 -10.18 -0.57
CA ASP A 52 -13.80 -10.31 -2.03
C ASP A 52 -13.07 -9.14 -2.71
N VAL A 53 -12.84 -8.06 -1.99
CA VAL A 53 -12.06 -6.90 -2.45
C VAL A 53 -10.82 -6.64 -1.59
N ASP A 54 -10.59 -7.44 -0.54
CA ASP A 54 -9.51 -7.20 0.43
C ASP A 54 -8.11 -7.37 -0.17
N GLY A 55 -7.34 -6.29 -0.11
CA GLY A 55 -5.98 -6.24 -0.63
C GLY A 55 -5.56 -4.87 -1.14
N VAL A 56 -4.54 -4.83 -1.98
CA VAL A 56 -3.98 -3.61 -2.55
C VAL A 56 -4.00 -3.64 -4.07
N VAL A 57 -4.21 -2.49 -4.69
CA VAL A 57 -4.09 -2.29 -6.14
C VAL A 57 -2.93 -1.36 -6.41
N ILE A 58 -2.07 -1.71 -7.36
CA ILE A 58 -0.86 -0.94 -7.64
C ILE A 58 -0.73 -0.71 -9.15
N GLN A 59 -0.45 0.52 -9.53
CA GLN A 59 -0.12 0.89 -10.89
C GLN A 59 1.14 0.14 -11.34
N TYR A 60 1.08 -0.55 -12.47
CA TYR A 60 2.12 -1.47 -12.91
C TYR A 60 3.51 -0.84 -13.01
N ASN A 61 3.60 0.45 -13.38
CA ASN A 61 4.86 1.17 -13.49
C ASN A 61 5.26 1.95 -12.22
N ALA A 62 4.61 1.66 -11.09
CA ALA A 62 4.98 2.13 -9.75
C ALA A 62 5.29 0.96 -8.79
N LEU A 63 5.29 -0.29 -9.30
CA LEU A 63 5.60 -1.49 -8.52
C LEU A 63 7.04 -1.93 -8.75
N GLY A 64 7.77 -2.11 -7.66
CA GLY A 64 9.11 -2.72 -7.70
C GLY A 64 10.25 -1.73 -7.96
N ARG A 65 11.36 -2.23 -8.50
CA ARG A 65 12.62 -1.49 -8.66
C ARG A 65 13.28 -1.71 -10.02
N ILE A 66 12.71 -2.53 -10.87
CA ILE A 66 13.25 -2.94 -12.17
C ILE A 66 12.11 -2.90 -13.19
N GLY A 67 12.41 -2.54 -14.43
CA GLY A 67 11.45 -2.48 -15.52
C GLY A 67 11.10 -1.05 -15.92
N ASN A 68 9.98 -0.88 -16.61
CA ASN A 68 9.51 0.43 -17.09
C ASN A 68 8.79 1.19 -15.98
N LEU A 69 9.55 1.80 -15.06
CA LEU A 69 9.03 2.50 -13.90
C LEU A 69 8.98 4.01 -14.10
N GLN A 70 8.02 4.66 -13.43
CA GLN A 70 7.98 6.11 -13.32
C GLN A 70 9.21 6.61 -12.53
N SER A 71 9.89 7.66 -13.02
CA SER A 71 11.16 8.12 -12.46
C SER A 71 11.12 8.47 -10.96
N ASN A 72 9.97 8.96 -10.48
CA ASN A 72 9.80 9.36 -9.08
C ASN A 72 9.29 8.23 -8.17
N PHE A 73 8.79 7.12 -8.77
CA PHE A 73 8.12 6.00 -8.07
C PHE A 73 8.75 4.67 -8.50
N ASN A 74 10.07 4.54 -8.31
CA ASN A 74 10.90 3.45 -8.84
C ASN A 74 11.69 2.67 -7.78
N LYS A 75 11.32 2.79 -6.51
CA LYS A 75 11.96 2.05 -5.41
C LYS A 75 10.97 1.16 -4.64
N GLY A 76 9.74 0.99 -5.16
CA GLY A 76 8.71 0.14 -4.58
C GLY A 76 8.01 0.75 -3.37
N ARG A 77 8.09 2.08 -3.20
CA ARG A 77 7.48 2.75 -2.04
C ARG A 77 5.97 2.87 -2.17
N THR A 78 5.43 2.90 -3.38
CA THR A 78 3.98 2.80 -3.60
C THR A 78 3.43 1.52 -2.96
N ALA A 79 4.02 0.35 -3.21
CA ALA A 79 3.57 -0.89 -2.56
C ALA A 79 3.73 -0.84 -1.03
N THR A 80 4.80 -0.24 -0.53
CA THR A 80 5.00 -0.05 0.92
C THR A 80 3.89 0.81 1.52
N HIS A 81 3.50 1.88 0.84
CA HIS A 81 2.43 2.81 1.22
C HIS A 81 1.07 2.11 1.24
N GLU A 82 0.69 1.44 0.16
CA GLU A 82 -0.61 0.78 0.05
C GLU A 82 -0.75 -0.39 1.03
N ILE A 83 0.31 -1.18 1.24
CA ILE A 83 0.30 -2.24 2.26
C ILE A 83 0.14 -1.64 3.66
N ALA A 84 0.70 -0.47 3.92
CA ALA A 84 0.52 0.20 5.21
C ALA A 84 -0.92 0.69 5.43
N HIS A 85 -1.63 1.13 4.37
CA HIS A 85 -3.08 1.38 4.42
C HIS A 85 -3.86 0.10 4.70
N TRP A 86 -3.54 -1.00 4.00
CA TRP A 86 -4.13 -2.31 4.25
C TRP A 86 -3.89 -2.78 5.69
N LEU A 87 -2.80 -2.31 6.32
CA LEU A 87 -2.47 -2.49 7.74
C LEU A 87 -3.02 -1.35 8.63
N GLY A 88 -4.02 -0.61 8.18
CA GLY A 88 -4.80 0.32 8.98
C GLY A 88 -4.14 1.67 9.28
N LEU A 89 -3.05 2.03 8.59
CA LEU A 89 -2.52 3.38 8.69
C LEU A 89 -3.30 4.35 7.81
N LYS A 90 -3.45 5.58 8.28
CA LYS A 90 -3.91 6.72 7.48
C LYS A 90 -2.70 7.45 6.91
N HIS A 91 -2.95 8.35 5.96
CA HIS A 91 -1.94 9.34 5.59
C HIS A 91 -1.53 10.15 6.81
N ILE A 92 -0.26 10.57 6.83
CA ILE A 92 0.32 11.24 8.00
C ILE A 92 -0.34 12.60 8.34
N TRP A 93 -0.97 13.25 7.33
CA TRP A 93 -1.75 14.48 7.55
C TRP A 93 -3.22 14.22 7.93
N GLY A 94 -3.63 12.97 8.14
CA GLY A 94 -4.99 12.59 8.56
C GLY A 94 -6.10 12.91 7.55
N ASP A 95 -5.75 13.09 6.27
CA ASP A 95 -6.65 13.35 5.11
C ASP A 95 -7.44 14.67 5.19
N THR A 96 -7.00 15.61 6.02
CA THR A 96 -7.54 16.98 6.14
C THR A 96 -6.41 17.94 6.50
N ASP A 97 -6.62 19.25 6.25
CA ASP A 97 -5.67 20.27 6.67
C ASP A 97 -5.40 20.17 8.18
N CYS A 98 -4.14 19.99 8.57
CA CYS A 98 -3.72 19.78 9.96
C CYS A 98 -4.47 18.62 10.64
N GLY A 99 -4.82 17.58 9.92
CA GLY A 99 -5.55 16.44 10.46
C GLY A 99 -4.72 15.58 11.42
N ASP A 100 -5.34 14.49 11.87
CA ASP A 100 -4.76 13.55 12.82
C ASP A 100 -4.84 12.13 12.25
N ASP A 101 -3.69 11.48 12.07
CA ASP A 101 -3.59 10.06 11.68
C ASP A 101 -3.79 9.10 12.87
N HIS A 102 -3.97 9.66 14.08
CA HIS A 102 -4.11 8.94 15.35
C HIS A 102 -2.88 8.12 15.73
N ILE A 103 -1.69 8.64 15.39
CA ILE A 103 -0.40 8.08 15.79
C ILE A 103 0.33 9.10 16.67
N PHE A 104 0.71 8.70 17.86
CA PHE A 104 1.21 9.61 18.89
C PHE A 104 2.60 10.21 18.60
N ASP A 105 3.38 9.62 17.70
CA ASP A 105 4.76 10.01 17.38
C ASP A 105 4.94 10.49 15.93
N THR A 106 3.84 10.81 15.25
CA THR A 106 3.81 11.56 14.00
C THR A 106 3.47 13.03 14.29
N PRO A 107 4.12 14.00 13.64
CA PRO A 107 3.73 15.40 13.76
C PRO A 107 2.44 15.68 12.98
N GLN A 108 1.65 16.64 13.44
CA GLN A 108 0.64 17.21 12.54
C GLN A 108 1.34 17.92 11.38
N GLN A 109 0.80 17.78 10.19
CA GLN A 109 1.24 18.53 9.01
C GLN A 109 0.05 19.06 8.22
N TYR A 110 0.28 20.10 7.40
CA TYR A 110 -0.81 20.79 6.72
C TYR A 110 -1.51 19.88 5.71
N GLY A 111 -0.75 19.12 4.95
CA GLY A 111 -1.25 18.22 3.94
C GLY A 111 -0.12 17.31 3.46
N TYR A 112 -0.28 16.72 2.28
CA TYR A 112 0.77 15.91 1.68
C TYR A 112 1.92 16.77 1.16
N ASN A 113 3.12 16.20 1.15
CA ASN A 113 4.29 16.78 0.55
C ASN A 113 4.58 16.13 -0.81
N ASN A 114 5.13 16.90 -1.75
CA ASN A 114 5.52 16.43 -3.08
C ASN A 114 7.03 16.54 -3.29
N GLY A 115 7.54 15.77 -4.24
CA GLY A 115 8.96 15.79 -4.57
C GLY A 115 9.83 15.29 -3.43
N CYS A 116 10.94 15.98 -3.17
CA CYS A 116 11.85 15.70 -2.06
C CYS A 116 12.16 16.99 -1.31
N PRO A 117 11.34 17.41 -0.35
CA PRO A 117 11.59 18.60 0.44
C PRO A 117 12.94 18.55 1.16
N SER A 118 13.49 19.72 1.47
CA SER A 118 14.67 19.83 2.33
C SER A 118 14.28 19.81 3.80
N PHE A 119 15.03 19.09 4.62
CA PHE A 119 14.81 19.06 6.06
C PHE A 119 15.51 20.25 6.76
N PRO A 120 14.86 20.91 7.76
CA PRO A 120 13.48 20.74 8.19
C PRO A 120 12.49 21.35 7.18
N HIS A 121 11.32 20.71 7.01
CA HIS A 121 10.25 21.20 6.15
C HIS A 121 9.08 21.69 7.02
N LEU A 122 8.99 22.99 7.19
CA LEU A 122 8.00 23.61 8.09
C LEU A 122 6.69 23.87 7.36
N SER A 123 5.58 23.61 8.02
CA SER A 123 4.23 23.95 7.57
C SER A 123 3.48 24.75 8.63
N THR A 124 2.28 25.20 8.31
CA THR A 124 1.45 25.97 9.28
C THR A 124 1.09 25.16 10.52
N CYS A 125 1.02 23.82 10.41
CA CYS A 125 0.66 22.93 11.52
C CYS A 125 1.89 22.42 12.27
N SER A 126 3.07 22.48 11.64
CA SER A 126 4.36 22.19 12.26
C SER A 126 5.37 23.32 11.99
N PRO A 127 5.13 24.52 12.58
CA PRO A 127 5.91 25.72 12.26
C PRO A 127 7.28 25.76 12.94
N ASN A 128 7.60 24.79 13.77
CA ASN A 128 8.81 24.73 14.57
C ASN A 128 9.43 23.34 14.59
N GLY A 129 10.63 23.22 15.11
CA GLY A 129 11.32 21.95 15.31
C GLY A 129 11.69 21.28 14.00
N ASN A 130 11.28 20.02 13.85
CA ASN A 130 11.61 19.20 12.68
C ASN A 130 10.65 19.41 11.49
N GLY A 131 9.52 20.11 11.71
CA GLY A 131 8.51 20.33 10.69
C GLY A 131 7.76 19.04 10.29
N ASP A 132 7.30 18.99 9.05
CA ASP A 132 6.59 17.85 8.48
C ASP A 132 7.51 16.64 8.36
N MET A 133 6.97 15.46 8.61
CA MET A 133 7.71 14.19 8.48
C MET A 133 7.58 13.64 7.04
N PHE A 134 7.96 14.45 6.05
CA PHE A 134 7.83 14.17 4.62
C PHE A 134 8.54 12.89 4.16
N MET A 135 9.49 12.36 4.95
CA MET A 135 10.20 11.11 4.67
C MET A 135 9.43 9.86 5.12
N ASN A 136 8.27 10.02 5.75
CA ASN A 136 7.42 8.92 6.18
C ASN A 136 6.79 8.23 4.97
N PHE A 137 6.66 6.90 5.01
CA PHE A 137 6.01 6.14 3.93
C PHE A 137 4.52 6.49 3.75
N MET A 138 3.89 7.17 4.71
CA MET A 138 2.49 7.61 4.63
C MET A 138 2.34 9.06 4.13
N ASP A 139 3.38 9.66 3.56
CA ASP A 139 3.32 10.90 2.79
C ASP A 139 3.31 10.60 1.28
N TYR A 140 3.27 11.64 0.41
CA TYR A 140 3.22 11.55 -1.05
C TYR A 140 4.51 12.01 -1.73
N THR A 141 5.62 12.01 -1.01
CA THR A 141 6.92 12.37 -1.57
C THR A 141 7.43 11.29 -2.54
N ASN A 142 8.43 11.67 -3.33
CA ASN A 142 9.08 10.72 -4.24
C ASN A 142 9.70 9.55 -3.45
N ASP A 143 9.72 8.37 -4.06
CA ASP A 143 10.32 7.15 -3.47
C ASP A 143 11.74 7.36 -2.92
N ALA A 144 12.50 8.28 -3.53
CA ALA A 144 13.87 8.58 -3.12
C ALA A 144 13.97 9.18 -1.70
N CYS A 145 12.90 9.82 -1.22
CA CYS A 145 12.85 10.53 0.06
C CYS A 145 12.18 9.70 1.15
N MET A 146 11.31 8.77 0.79
CA MET A 146 10.60 7.90 1.73
C MET A 146 11.52 6.84 2.31
N ASN A 147 11.63 6.77 3.63
CA ASN A 147 12.59 5.86 4.26
C ASN A 147 12.19 5.33 5.64
N LEU A 148 11.04 5.75 6.23
CA LEU A 148 10.69 5.33 7.58
C LEU A 148 9.18 5.15 7.83
N PHE A 149 8.90 4.29 8.78
CA PHE A 149 7.71 4.30 9.65
C PHE A 149 8.13 4.65 11.08
N THR A 150 7.26 5.29 11.83
CA THR A 150 7.47 5.54 13.25
C THR A 150 7.23 4.28 14.11
N ASN A 151 7.62 4.32 15.39
CA ASN A 151 7.30 3.23 16.31
C ASN A 151 5.79 3.12 16.55
N GLY A 152 5.06 4.22 16.63
CA GLY A 152 3.61 4.23 16.76
C GLY A 152 2.92 3.59 15.55
N GLN A 153 3.33 3.93 14.34
CA GLN A 153 2.85 3.29 13.11
C GLN A 153 3.11 1.77 13.12
N LYS A 154 4.32 1.34 13.47
CA LYS A 154 4.67 -0.08 13.63
C LYS A 154 3.78 -0.78 14.65
N LEU A 155 3.53 -0.16 15.81
CA LEU A 155 2.67 -0.74 16.84
C LEU A 155 1.23 -0.90 16.34
N LYS A 156 0.68 0.10 15.66
CA LYS A 156 -0.67 0.06 15.08
C LYS A 156 -0.79 -1.06 14.05
N MET A 157 0.12 -1.14 13.08
CA MET A 157 0.12 -2.22 12.08
C MET A 157 0.20 -3.61 12.73
N ARG A 158 1.06 -3.80 13.72
CA ARG A 158 1.22 -5.10 14.41
C ARG A 158 0.02 -5.48 15.26
N ALA A 159 -0.72 -4.51 15.80
CA ALA A 159 -1.90 -4.78 16.60
C ALA A 159 -3.00 -5.51 15.81
N LEU A 160 -3.04 -5.37 14.47
CA LEU A 160 -4.00 -6.09 13.62
C LEU A 160 -3.82 -7.61 13.65
N PHE A 161 -2.62 -8.09 13.95
CA PHE A 161 -2.29 -9.51 14.06
C PHE A 161 -2.46 -10.07 15.48
N ALA A 162 -2.77 -9.22 16.48
CA ALA A 162 -3.01 -9.67 17.84
C ALA A 162 -4.25 -10.57 17.93
N LEU A 163 -4.43 -11.25 19.05
CA LEU A 163 -5.62 -12.09 19.32
C LEU A 163 -6.90 -11.26 19.11
N ASN A 164 -7.81 -11.78 18.29
CA ASN A 164 -9.02 -11.11 17.82
C ASN A 164 -8.80 -9.88 16.91
N GLY A 165 -7.59 -9.63 16.47
CA GLY A 165 -7.33 -8.61 15.46
C GLY A 165 -7.79 -9.06 14.06
N PRO A 166 -8.16 -8.13 13.17
CA PRO A 166 -8.74 -8.44 11.85
C PRO A 166 -7.78 -9.18 10.90
N ARG A 167 -6.49 -9.20 11.19
CA ARG A 167 -5.45 -9.93 10.43
C ARG A 167 -4.85 -11.10 11.22
N ASN A 168 -5.45 -11.48 12.35
CA ASN A 168 -4.92 -12.56 13.20
C ASN A 168 -4.81 -13.89 12.46
N SER A 169 -5.72 -14.19 11.52
CA SER A 169 -5.71 -15.39 10.70
C SER A 169 -4.39 -15.64 9.97
N PHE A 170 -3.68 -14.59 9.57
CA PHE A 170 -2.37 -14.68 8.90
C PHE A 170 -1.30 -15.40 9.72
N LEU A 171 -1.40 -15.37 11.06
CA LEU A 171 -0.45 -16.08 11.94
C LEU A 171 -0.56 -17.60 11.83
N ASN A 172 -1.68 -18.10 11.32
CA ASN A 172 -1.95 -19.52 11.10
C ASN A 172 -2.03 -19.87 9.60
N SER A 173 -1.62 -18.94 8.72
CA SER A 173 -1.60 -19.20 7.29
C SER A 173 -0.58 -20.27 6.95
N THR A 174 -1.01 -21.26 6.18
CA THR A 174 -0.15 -22.31 5.60
C THR A 174 0.22 -22.03 4.16
N ALA A 175 -0.11 -20.85 3.65
CA ALA A 175 0.09 -20.46 2.25
C ALA A 175 1.56 -20.50 1.80
N CYS A 176 2.50 -20.38 2.75
CA CYS A 176 3.95 -20.48 2.51
C CYS A 176 4.54 -21.84 2.93
N ASP A 177 3.73 -22.75 3.47
CA ASP A 177 4.21 -24.07 3.82
C ASP A 177 4.52 -24.86 2.54
N SER A 178 5.56 -25.68 2.56
CA SER A 178 5.92 -26.50 1.41
C SER A 178 4.73 -27.36 0.98
N VAL A 179 4.21 -27.14 -0.21
CA VAL A 179 3.24 -28.01 -0.85
C VAL A 179 3.90 -29.40 -0.98
N THR A 180 3.58 -30.31 -0.07
CA THR A 180 3.79 -31.74 -0.34
C THR A 180 2.95 -32.05 -1.56
N GLU A 181 3.60 -32.50 -2.62
CA GLU A 181 3.08 -32.72 -3.96
C GLU A 181 1.66 -33.33 -3.95
N SER A 182 0.65 -32.52 -4.04
CA SER A 182 -0.68 -32.88 -4.52
C SER A 182 -1.11 -31.87 -5.58
N GLY A 183 -0.54 -31.99 -6.75
CA GLY A 183 -1.16 -31.78 -8.06
C GLY A 183 -1.73 -30.42 -8.45
N ALA A 184 -1.39 -29.33 -7.81
CA ALA A 184 -1.67 -28.00 -8.36
C ALA A 184 -0.38 -27.40 -8.92
N ALA A 185 -0.24 -27.41 -10.23
CA ALA A 185 0.88 -26.78 -10.92
C ALA A 185 0.94 -25.30 -10.55
N LEU A 186 2.09 -24.87 -10.01
CA LEU A 186 2.43 -23.45 -9.95
C LEU A 186 2.25 -22.86 -11.36
N PRO A 187 1.69 -21.65 -11.51
CA PRO A 187 1.68 -20.98 -12.80
C PRO A 187 3.13 -20.87 -13.27
N THR A 188 3.42 -21.55 -14.37
CA THR A 188 4.71 -21.49 -15.06
C THR A 188 5.00 -20.04 -15.40
N GLU A 189 6.20 -19.61 -15.04
CA GLU A 189 6.89 -18.37 -15.36
C GLU A 189 6.11 -17.34 -16.20
N VAL A 190 5.87 -16.17 -15.60
CA VAL A 190 5.48 -14.98 -16.36
C VAL A 190 6.66 -14.60 -17.24
N THR A 191 6.62 -14.97 -18.50
CA THR A 191 7.53 -14.44 -19.51
C THR A 191 7.34 -12.92 -19.57
N PRO A 192 8.39 -12.11 -19.41
CA PRO A 192 8.26 -10.68 -19.62
C PRO A 192 7.82 -10.42 -21.05
N VAL A 193 6.70 -9.75 -21.22
CA VAL A 193 6.33 -9.16 -22.51
C VAL A 193 7.23 -7.96 -22.72
N VAL A 194 8.11 -8.06 -23.71
CA VAL A 194 9.02 -7.01 -24.18
C VAL A 194 8.22 -5.90 -24.85
#